data_185cb8df25e207a0f447a95b42795637
#
_entry.id   185cb8df25e207a0f447a95b42795637
#
_cell.length_a   1.000
_cell.length_b   1.000
_cell.length_c   1.000
_cell.angle_alpha   90.00
_cell.angle_beta   90.00
_cell.angle_gamma   90.00
#
_symmetry.space_group_name_H-M   'P 1'
#
loop_
_entity.id
_entity.type
_entity.pdbx_description
1 polymer ?
#
loop_
_entity_poly.entity_id
_entity_poly.type
_entity_poly.pdbx_seq_one_letter_code
_entity_poly.pdbx_strand_id
1 'polypeptide(L)'
;MSVLSVLAAALRGGRRPRGGEKEVSLAAALTSGLYEVSQAMSAPAGDVQHSLDLITSAAASILRVERCVLLLPEPGVEHLVVRSMAGIPRGRQFEKYRQEMYRMVVHPVLSSGTGMIVSEGRPGMDRALLRLMRRLEVKGFLAAPVKSPTAAIGIMAAATPLDGRDLQDGDLKLLSVLANFAAIALENAALVGHLDKKARKLTAIFEISKALNEQSDPAVLFQLIVDRATELMGASSGSVIRMDPGSGTLFIEAERGLGPEVKNAMRLRVGEGITGWVAREGEPLLVPDVRKDPRYVQANPAVMSEMAVPVKWGSEVMGVINLDNYRVGGFSEEDLELLTAFGNAAAVALRNAHAIDDGTRKPG
;
A
#
# COMPACT_ATOMS: atom_id res chain seq x y z
N MET A 1 -18.83 -7.14 24.63
CA MET A 1 -18.11 -7.21 25.93
C MET A 1 -17.01 -6.16 25.90
N SER A 2 -16.92 -5.33 26.95
CA SER A 2 -15.91 -4.24 27.03
C SER A 2 -14.49 -4.83 27.10
N VAL A 3 -13.51 -4.21 26.41
CA VAL A 3 -12.06 -4.56 26.46
C VAL A 3 -11.57 -4.68 27.89
N LEU A 4 -12.09 -3.81 28.80
CA LEU A 4 -11.83 -3.85 30.24
C LEU A 4 -12.29 -5.14 30.91
N SER A 5 -13.40 -5.77 30.46
CA SER A 5 -13.90 -7.02 31.05
C SER A 5 -13.06 -8.23 30.66
N VAL A 6 -12.48 -8.23 29.43
CA VAL A 6 -11.58 -9.29 28.97
C VAL A 6 -10.22 -9.19 29.68
N LEU A 7 -9.68 -7.98 29.82
CA LEU A 7 -8.47 -7.73 30.60
C LEU A 7 -8.63 -8.08 32.07
N ALA A 8 -9.76 -7.72 32.70
CA ALA A 8 -10.05 -8.06 34.08
C ALA A 8 -10.27 -9.56 34.32
N ALA A 9 -10.80 -10.32 33.34
CA ALA A 9 -10.94 -11.77 33.42
C ALA A 9 -9.62 -12.51 33.25
N ALA A 10 -8.71 -12.03 32.41
CA ALA A 10 -7.38 -12.59 32.22
C ALA A 10 -6.48 -12.44 33.47
N LEU A 11 -6.72 -11.37 34.25
CA LEU A 11 -5.97 -11.07 35.48
C LEU A 11 -6.46 -11.89 36.72
N ARG A 12 -7.66 -12.50 36.72
CA ARG A 12 -8.19 -13.24 37.86
C ARG A 12 -7.71 -14.68 38.02
N GLY A 13 -6.92 -15.20 37.07
CA GLY A 13 -6.45 -16.59 37.07
C GLY A 13 -5.15 -16.88 37.82
N GLY A 14 -4.48 -15.89 38.43
CA GLY A 14 -3.19 -16.07 39.08
C GLY A 14 -3.27 -15.96 40.61
N ARG A 15 -2.61 -16.90 41.34
CA ARG A 15 -2.46 -16.86 42.81
C ARG A 15 -1.87 -15.51 43.26
N ARG A 16 -2.47 -14.94 44.30
CA ARG A 16 -2.09 -13.66 44.91
C ARG A 16 -0.60 -13.61 45.30
N PRO A 17 0.21 -12.66 44.80
CA PRO A 17 1.50 -12.33 45.41
C PRO A 17 1.28 -11.43 46.65
N ARG A 18 1.98 -11.67 47.72
CA ARG A 18 2.05 -10.81 48.90
C ARG A 18 2.95 -9.61 48.58
N GLY A 19 2.38 -8.36 48.67
CA GLY A 19 3.17 -7.14 48.68
C GLY A 19 2.56 -5.99 47.91
N GLY A 20 2.10 -4.94 48.58
CA GLY A 20 1.45 -3.77 48.00
C GLY A 20 2.25 -2.98 46.93
N GLU A 21 3.60 -3.04 46.98
CA GLU A 21 4.47 -2.41 45.99
C GLU A 21 4.39 -3.08 44.57
N LYS A 22 4.16 -4.40 44.51
CA LYS A 22 4.02 -5.11 43.24
C LYS A 22 2.67 -4.87 42.56
N GLU A 23 1.61 -4.65 43.35
CA GLU A 23 0.27 -4.34 42.81
C GLU A 23 0.20 -2.93 42.20
N VAL A 24 0.84 -1.95 42.84
CA VAL A 24 0.94 -0.57 42.34
C VAL A 24 1.74 -0.53 41.01
N SER A 25 2.83 -1.29 40.94
CA SER A 25 3.64 -1.41 39.70
C SER A 25 2.89 -2.05 38.55
N LEU A 26 2.06 -3.08 38.82
CA LEU A 26 1.26 -3.74 37.78
C LEU A 26 0.12 -2.83 37.28
N ALA A 27 -0.58 -2.16 38.19
CA ALA A 27 -1.64 -1.23 37.84
C ALA A 27 -1.09 -0.05 37.01
N ALA A 28 0.09 0.48 37.36
CA ALA A 28 0.75 1.54 36.62
C ALA A 28 1.15 1.08 35.19
N ALA A 29 1.73 -0.10 35.05
CA ALA A 29 2.10 -0.68 33.74
C ALA A 29 0.87 -0.92 32.84
N LEU A 30 -0.22 -1.43 33.42
CA LEU A 30 -1.49 -1.63 32.71
C LEU A 30 -2.10 -0.29 32.27
N THR A 31 -2.09 0.72 33.15
CA THR A 31 -2.64 2.05 32.84
C THR A 31 -1.83 2.74 31.75
N SER A 32 -0.49 2.70 31.83
CA SER A 32 0.40 3.25 30.79
C SER A 32 0.21 2.53 29.45
N GLY A 33 0.23 1.20 29.47
CA GLY A 33 0.06 0.42 28.23
C GLY A 33 -1.32 0.60 27.58
N LEU A 34 -2.40 0.70 28.38
CA LEU A 34 -3.75 1.00 27.85
C LEU A 34 -3.82 2.41 27.26
N TYR A 35 -3.13 3.38 27.87
CA TYR A 35 -3.04 4.72 27.33
C TYR A 35 -2.28 4.75 25.99
N GLU A 36 -1.15 4.05 25.90
CA GLU A 36 -0.38 3.92 24.66
C GLU A 36 -1.22 3.26 23.53
N VAL A 37 -1.94 2.19 23.85
CA VAL A 37 -2.87 1.55 22.89
C VAL A 37 -3.98 2.51 22.47
N SER A 38 -4.56 3.27 23.39
CA SER A 38 -5.57 4.28 23.09
C SER A 38 -5.03 5.39 22.18
N GLN A 39 -3.82 5.85 22.44
CA GLN A 39 -3.14 6.80 21.57
C GLN A 39 -2.85 6.23 20.18
N ALA A 40 -2.38 4.98 20.11
CA ALA A 40 -2.13 4.31 18.85
C ALA A 40 -3.40 4.19 17.99
N MET A 41 -4.55 3.91 18.63
CA MET A 41 -5.86 3.83 17.95
C MET A 41 -6.42 5.19 17.52
N SER A 42 -5.96 6.28 18.14
CA SER A 42 -6.40 7.65 17.86
C SER A 42 -5.42 8.42 16.96
N ALA A 43 -4.28 7.81 16.63
CA ALA A 43 -3.27 8.43 15.78
C ALA A 43 -3.82 8.68 14.36
N PRO A 44 -3.40 9.78 13.70
CA PRO A 44 -3.75 10.01 12.31
C PRO A 44 -3.33 8.81 11.45
N ALA A 45 -4.18 8.39 10.53
CA ALA A 45 -3.96 7.20 9.71
C ALA A 45 -2.68 7.26 8.84
N GLY A 46 -2.06 8.43 8.69
CA GLY A 46 -0.77 8.60 8.01
C GLY A 46 0.44 8.12 8.81
N ASP A 47 0.30 7.85 10.12
CA ASP A 47 1.42 7.44 10.99
C ASP A 47 1.21 6.04 11.60
N VAL A 48 0.96 5.08 10.71
CA VAL A 48 0.79 3.67 11.12
C VAL A 48 2.03 3.13 11.84
N GLN A 49 3.23 3.59 11.46
CA GLN A 49 4.47 3.13 12.11
C GLN A 49 4.50 3.53 13.59
N HIS A 50 4.14 4.76 13.89
CA HIS A 50 4.04 5.24 15.28
C HIS A 50 3.01 4.43 16.09
N SER A 51 1.85 4.14 15.50
CA SER A 51 0.82 3.30 16.14
C SER A 51 1.34 1.88 16.45
N LEU A 52 2.07 1.26 15.52
CA LEU A 52 2.66 -0.06 15.73
C LEU A 52 3.74 -0.04 16.81
N ASP A 53 4.56 1.01 16.88
CA ASP A 53 5.60 1.17 17.89
C ASP A 53 4.99 1.35 19.29
N LEU A 54 3.91 2.13 19.41
CA LEU A 54 3.17 2.28 20.68
C LEU A 54 2.57 0.95 21.13
N ILE A 55 1.91 0.20 20.24
CA ILE A 55 1.29 -1.10 20.56
C ILE A 55 2.37 -2.13 20.97
N THR A 56 3.51 -2.13 20.29
CA THR A 56 4.61 -3.05 20.60
C THR A 56 5.25 -2.72 21.94
N SER A 57 5.43 -1.42 22.25
CA SER A 57 5.93 -0.94 23.54
C SER A 57 4.94 -1.23 24.67
N ALA A 58 3.64 -1.01 24.44
CA ALA A 58 2.58 -1.37 25.37
C ALA A 58 2.57 -2.87 25.67
N ALA A 59 2.77 -3.70 24.65
CA ALA A 59 2.85 -5.16 24.81
C ALA A 59 4.02 -5.56 25.69
N ALA A 60 5.20 -4.99 25.48
CA ALA A 60 6.37 -5.25 26.32
C ALA A 60 6.12 -4.84 27.80
N SER A 61 5.52 -3.67 28.01
CA SER A 61 5.22 -3.13 29.35
C SER A 61 4.14 -3.96 30.07
N ILE A 62 3.02 -4.25 29.42
CA ILE A 62 1.88 -4.98 30.00
C ILE A 62 2.27 -6.41 30.34
N LEU A 63 2.98 -7.09 29.43
CA LEU A 63 3.45 -8.47 29.65
C LEU A 63 4.69 -8.54 30.55
N ARG A 64 5.32 -7.39 30.84
CA ARG A 64 6.55 -7.30 31.60
C ARG A 64 7.66 -8.19 31.05
N VAL A 65 7.88 -8.08 29.74
CA VAL A 65 8.90 -8.83 29.01
C VAL A 65 10.03 -7.91 28.55
N GLU A 66 11.22 -8.48 28.40
CA GLU A 66 12.38 -7.73 27.91
C GLU A 66 12.27 -7.38 26.43
N ARG A 67 11.53 -8.21 25.66
CA ARG A 67 11.54 -8.16 24.20
C ARG A 67 10.15 -8.37 23.66
N CYS A 68 9.71 -7.46 22.80
CA CYS A 68 8.51 -7.61 21.98
C CYS A 68 8.82 -7.21 20.55
N VAL A 69 8.30 -7.95 19.56
CA VAL A 69 8.55 -7.70 18.14
C VAL A 69 7.27 -7.94 17.35
N LEU A 70 7.03 -7.07 16.38
CA LEU A 70 5.99 -7.20 15.37
C LEU A 70 6.61 -7.51 14.02
N LEU A 71 6.23 -8.62 13.43
CA LEU A 71 6.69 -9.13 12.16
C LEU A 71 5.55 -9.10 11.14
N LEU A 72 5.74 -8.43 10.01
CA LEU A 72 4.77 -8.31 8.93
C LEU A 72 5.38 -8.70 7.58
N PRO A 73 4.58 -9.12 6.59
CA PRO A 73 5.06 -9.34 5.23
C PRO A 73 5.49 -8.03 4.58
N GLU A 74 6.43 -8.13 3.65
CA GLU A 74 6.87 -7.02 2.80
C GLU A 74 6.79 -7.44 1.33
N PRO A 75 6.23 -6.60 0.44
CA PRO A 75 6.14 -6.91 -0.97
C PRO A 75 7.53 -7.23 -1.57
N GLY A 76 7.61 -8.35 -2.32
CA GLY A 76 8.87 -8.79 -2.94
C GLY A 76 9.84 -9.52 -2.01
N VAL A 77 9.46 -9.75 -0.75
CA VAL A 77 10.27 -10.50 0.23
C VAL A 77 9.52 -11.76 0.66
N GLU A 78 10.14 -12.94 0.49
CA GLU A 78 9.52 -14.22 0.89
C GLU A 78 9.35 -14.40 2.41
N HIS A 79 9.89 -13.47 3.22
CA HIS A 79 9.93 -13.59 4.66
C HIS A 79 9.26 -12.41 5.35
N LEU A 80 8.76 -12.63 6.57
CA LEU A 80 8.32 -11.53 7.42
C LEU A 80 9.50 -10.65 7.83
N VAL A 81 9.28 -9.34 7.81
CA VAL A 81 10.24 -8.33 8.28
C VAL A 81 9.80 -7.75 9.60
N VAL A 82 10.77 -7.29 10.39
CA VAL A 82 10.50 -6.60 11.65
C VAL A 82 9.98 -5.19 11.34
N ARG A 83 8.72 -4.94 11.66
CA ARG A 83 8.10 -3.62 11.51
C ARG A 83 8.20 -2.76 12.75
N SER A 84 8.11 -3.39 13.93
CA SER A 84 8.26 -2.68 15.20
C SER A 84 8.90 -3.58 16.24
N MET A 85 9.61 -2.99 17.19
CA MET A 85 10.26 -3.72 18.29
C MET A 85 10.38 -2.86 19.54
N ALA A 86 10.27 -3.52 20.71
CA ALA A 86 10.55 -2.94 22.01
C ALA A 86 11.57 -3.81 22.75
N GLY A 87 12.53 -3.19 23.43
CA GLY A 87 13.50 -3.87 24.30
C GLY A 87 14.58 -4.69 23.59
N ILE A 88 14.67 -4.67 22.26
CA ILE A 88 15.71 -5.40 21.49
C ILE A 88 16.73 -4.39 20.97
N PRO A 89 18.04 -4.53 21.32
CA PRO A 89 19.06 -3.76 20.65
C PRO A 89 19.09 -4.13 19.17
N ARG A 90 19.22 -3.16 18.28
CA ARG A 90 19.43 -3.40 16.84
C ARG A 90 20.70 -4.22 16.64
N GLY A 91 20.60 -5.53 16.49
CA GLY A 91 21.74 -6.43 16.38
C GLY A 91 21.44 -7.68 15.54
N ARG A 92 22.50 -8.18 14.88
CA ARG A 92 22.53 -9.23 13.85
C ARG A 92 22.04 -10.64 14.27
N GLN A 93 21.67 -10.88 15.51
CA GLN A 93 21.34 -12.24 15.99
C GLN A 93 20.06 -12.80 15.37
N PHE A 94 19.05 -11.96 15.08
CA PHE A 94 17.79 -12.42 14.45
C PHE A 94 17.97 -12.90 13.00
N GLU A 95 18.85 -12.27 12.24
CA GLU A 95 19.10 -12.67 10.85
C GLU A 95 19.70 -14.05 10.73
N LYS A 96 20.56 -14.43 11.68
CA LYS A 96 21.25 -15.73 11.67
C LYS A 96 20.28 -16.91 11.82
N TYR A 97 19.18 -16.74 12.58
CA TYR A 97 18.21 -17.81 12.86
C TYR A 97 16.86 -17.60 12.19
N ARG A 98 16.77 -16.68 11.25
CA ARG A 98 15.52 -16.27 10.58
C ARG A 98 14.78 -17.44 9.93
N GLN A 99 15.47 -18.29 9.17
CA GLN A 99 14.85 -19.44 8.51
C GLN A 99 14.33 -20.48 9.51
N GLU A 100 15.10 -20.74 10.57
CA GLU A 100 14.72 -21.68 11.62
C GLU A 100 13.50 -21.17 12.40
N MET A 101 13.48 -19.88 12.76
CA MET A 101 12.32 -19.22 13.36
C MET A 101 11.09 -19.24 12.44
N TYR A 102 11.28 -18.96 11.14
CA TYR A 102 10.18 -18.98 10.20
C TYR A 102 9.51 -20.35 10.17
N ARG A 103 10.27 -21.42 9.99
CA ARG A 103 9.75 -22.79 9.91
C ARG A 103 9.13 -23.28 11.20
N MET A 104 9.71 -22.95 12.36
CA MET A 104 9.33 -23.54 13.66
C MET A 104 8.29 -22.71 14.43
N VAL A 105 8.20 -21.42 14.16
CA VAL A 105 7.34 -20.50 14.91
C VAL A 105 6.38 -19.74 13.97
N VAL A 106 6.93 -19.05 12.97
CA VAL A 106 6.15 -18.15 12.12
C VAL A 106 5.14 -18.92 11.28
N HIS A 107 5.58 -19.90 10.52
CA HIS A 107 4.71 -20.68 9.65
C HIS A 107 3.61 -21.43 10.41
N PRO A 108 3.88 -22.13 11.52
CA PRO A 108 2.83 -22.79 12.31
C PRO A 108 1.78 -21.83 12.88
N VAL A 109 2.19 -20.65 13.36
CA VAL A 109 1.28 -19.65 13.91
C VAL A 109 0.42 -19.02 12.82
N LEU A 110 1.00 -18.70 11.65
CA LEU A 110 0.27 -18.14 10.53
C LEU A 110 -0.71 -19.15 9.92
N SER A 111 -0.29 -20.39 9.72
CA SER A 111 -1.11 -21.42 9.07
C SER A 111 -2.26 -21.91 9.95
N SER A 112 -2.02 -22.07 11.27
CA SER A 112 -3.08 -22.47 12.21
C SER A 112 -3.97 -21.31 12.64
N GLY A 113 -3.47 -20.07 12.53
CA GLY A 113 -4.11 -18.88 13.10
C GLY A 113 -4.21 -18.94 14.63
N THR A 114 -3.43 -19.79 15.31
CA THR A 114 -3.44 -19.91 16.77
C THR A 114 -2.09 -19.51 17.36
N GLY A 115 -2.12 -18.86 18.52
CA GLY A 115 -0.90 -18.47 19.20
C GLY A 115 -0.14 -19.67 19.80
N MET A 116 1.14 -19.46 20.07
CA MET A 116 2.08 -20.46 20.60
C MET A 116 2.75 -19.93 21.86
N ILE A 117 2.94 -20.81 22.83
CA ILE A 117 3.79 -20.58 24.01
C ILE A 117 4.94 -21.57 23.99
N VAL A 118 6.17 -21.09 24.15
CA VAL A 118 7.37 -21.90 24.27
C VAL A 118 8.08 -21.56 25.58
N SER A 119 8.25 -22.54 26.47
CA SER A 119 8.92 -22.41 27.78
C SER A 119 9.58 -23.70 28.16
N GLU A 120 10.73 -23.66 28.81
CA GLU A 120 11.47 -24.87 29.24
C GLU A 120 10.68 -25.75 30.22
N GLY A 121 9.81 -25.18 31.06
CA GLY A 121 9.00 -25.88 32.04
C GLY A 121 7.71 -26.54 31.49
N ARG A 122 7.38 -26.38 30.21
CA ARG A 122 6.11 -26.82 29.65
C ARG A 122 6.21 -28.28 29.15
N PRO A 123 5.33 -29.20 29.59
CA PRO A 123 5.34 -30.59 29.12
C PRO A 123 5.12 -30.71 27.61
N GLY A 124 5.80 -31.68 26.97
CA GLY A 124 5.62 -31.96 25.54
C GLY A 124 6.31 -30.99 24.57
N MET A 125 7.19 -30.15 25.07
CA MET A 125 7.90 -29.16 24.24
C MET A 125 8.89 -29.81 23.29
N ASP A 126 8.88 -29.37 22.01
CA ASP A 126 9.81 -29.85 21.00
C ASP A 126 11.26 -29.47 21.37
N ARG A 127 12.14 -30.46 21.36
CA ARG A 127 13.58 -30.27 21.66
C ARG A 127 14.28 -29.32 20.71
N ALA A 128 13.80 -29.20 19.46
CA ALA A 128 14.35 -28.28 18.50
C ALA A 128 13.97 -26.82 18.84
N LEU A 129 12.72 -26.56 19.27
CA LEU A 129 12.29 -25.25 19.80
C LEU A 129 13.10 -24.85 21.04
N LEU A 130 13.34 -25.75 21.97
CA LEU A 130 14.18 -25.45 23.13
C LEU A 130 15.63 -25.14 22.76
N ARG A 131 16.20 -25.79 21.75
CA ARG A 131 17.53 -25.44 21.23
C ARG A 131 17.53 -24.06 20.58
N LEU A 132 16.49 -23.73 19.83
CA LEU A 132 16.33 -22.40 19.22
C LEU A 132 16.26 -21.29 20.28
N MET A 133 15.47 -21.49 21.36
CA MET A 133 15.40 -20.57 22.50
C MET A 133 16.78 -20.28 23.12
N ARG A 134 17.58 -21.33 23.37
CA ARG A 134 18.93 -21.17 23.94
C ARG A 134 19.87 -20.40 23.02
N ARG A 135 19.74 -20.58 21.69
CA ARG A 135 20.53 -19.82 20.70
C ARG A 135 20.09 -18.34 20.60
N LEU A 136 18.81 -18.05 20.86
CA LEU A 136 18.25 -16.71 20.92
C LEU A 136 18.43 -16.04 22.28
N GLU A 137 19.02 -16.78 23.26
CA GLU A 137 19.20 -16.32 24.64
C GLU A 137 17.89 -15.89 25.30
N VAL A 138 16.79 -16.62 25.03
CA VAL A 138 15.49 -16.37 25.64
C VAL A 138 15.07 -17.55 26.53
N LYS A 139 14.48 -17.26 27.70
CA LYS A 139 13.98 -18.27 28.66
C LYS A 139 12.62 -18.84 28.26
N GLY A 140 11.88 -18.09 27.47
CA GLY A 140 10.57 -18.44 26.96
C GLY A 140 10.09 -17.36 25.98
N PHE A 141 9.16 -17.72 25.10
CA PHE A 141 8.50 -16.75 24.24
C PHE A 141 7.05 -17.10 23.97
N LEU A 142 6.30 -16.08 23.62
CA LEU A 142 4.94 -16.13 23.09
C LEU A 142 4.98 -15.68 21.64
N ALA A 143 4.14 -16.28 20.82
CA ALA A 143 3.88 -15.80 19.47
C ALA A 143 2.37 -15.81 19.24
N ALA A 144 1.81 -14.66 18.84
CA ALA A 144 0.39 -14.50 18.53
C ALA A 144 0.24 -14.01 17.08
N PRO A 145 -0.73 -14.55 16.31
CA PRO A 145 -0.98 -14.06 14.97
C PRO A 145 -1.60 -12.67 15.01
N VAL A 146 -1.15 -11.80 14.14
CA VAL A 146 -1.82 -10.53 13.79
C VAL A 146 -2.86 -10.87 12.75
N LYS A 147 -4.14 -10.78 13.11
CA LYS A 147 -5.24 -11.28 12.29
C LYS A 147 -6.08 -10.16 11.69
N SER A 148 -6.21 -10.17 10.37
CA SER A 148 -7.32 -9.54 9.67
C SER A 148 -8.57 -10.42 9.73
N PRO A 149 -9.76 -9.94 9.33
CA PRO A 149 -10.97 -10.76 9.28
C PRO A 149 -10.85 -12.03 8.44
N THR A 150 -9.96 -12.04 7.44
CA THR A 150 -9.83 -13.10 6.44
C THR A 150 -8.61 -13.99 6.63
N ALA A 151 -7.53 -13.47 7.24
CA ALA A 151 -6.26 -14.19 7.34
C ALA A 151 -5.36 -13.69 8.48
N ALA A 152 -4.38 -14.50 8.87
CA ALA A 152 -3.26 -14.03 9.68
C ALA A 152 -2.26 -13.31 8.77
N ILE A 153 -2.06 -12.00 9.00
CA ILE A 153 -1.22 -11.12 8.19
C ILE A 153 0.16 -10.87 8.78
N GLY A 154 0.45 -11.39 9.97
CA GLY A 154 1.72 -11.19 10.64
C GLY A 154 1.77 -11.88 11.99
N ILE A 155 2.82 -11.62 12.74
CA ILE A 155 3.04 -12.20 14.08
C ILE A 155 3.54 -11.11 15.04
N MET A 156 2.97 -11.11 16.23
CA MET A 156 3.53 -10.42 17.39
C MET A 156 4.15 -11.45 18.32
N ALA A 157 5.43 -11.28 18.67
CA ALA A 157 6.13 -12.17 19.57
C ALA A 157 6.70 -11.41 20.78
N ALA A 158 6.64 -12.03 21.96
CA ALA A 158 7.13 -11.49 23.22
C ALA A 158 7.99 -12.51 23.94
N ALA A 159 9.14 -12.12 24.48
CA ALA A 159 10.11 -13.05 25.04
C ALA A 159 10.76 -12.53 26.33
N THR A 160 11.20 -13.46 27.15
CA THR A 160 11.97 -13.23 28.37
C THR A 160 11.25 -12.36 29.41
N PRO A 161 10.40 -12.96 30.29
CA PRO A 161 9.79 -12.22 31.39
C PRO A 161 10.84 -11.58 32.30
N LEU A 162 10.64 -10.29 32.65
CA LEU A 162 11.58 -9.49 33.46
C LEU A 162 11.78 -10.05 34.89
N ASP A 163 10.76 -10.69 35.44
CA ASP A 163 10.77 -11.27 36.77
C ASP A 163 11.15 -12.76 36.78
N GLY A 164 11.55 -13.29 35.65
CA GLY A 164 11.97 -14.69 35.48
C GLY A 164 10.84 -15.72 35.66
N ARG A 165 9.57 -15.28 35.70
CA ARG A 165 8.40 -16.17 35.77
C ARG A 165 8.20 -16.96 34.49
N ASP A 166 7.49 -18.06 34.58
CA ASP A 166 7.04 -18.78 33.42
C ASP A 166 5.88 -18.05 32.71
N LEU A 167 5.90 -18.10 31.36
CA LEU A 167 4.84 -17.58 30.50
C LEU A 167 3.62 -18.49 30.58
N GLN A 168 2.42 -17.88 30.70
CA GLN A 168 1.17 -18.59 30.91
C GLN A 168 0.16 -18.33 29.76
N ASP A 169 -0.92 -19.11 29.71
CA ASP A 169 -1.99 -18.94 28.72
C ASP A 169 -2.67 -17.55 28.82
N GLY A 170 -2.69 -16.95 30.02
CA GLY A 170 -3.12 -15.58 30.23
C GLY A 170 -2.29 -14.55 29.49
N ASP A 171 -0.97 -14.74 29.47
CA ASP A 171 -0.04 -13.86 28.75
C ASP A 171 -0.25 -13.96 27.22
N LEU A 172 -0.47 -15.18 26.71
CA LEU A 172 -0.77 -15.38 25.29
C LEU A 172 -2.09 -14.72 24.88
N LYS A 173 -3.12 -14.79 25.74
CA LYS A 173 -4.38 -14.09 25.50
C LYS A 173 -4.19 -12.58 25.44
N LEU A 174 -3.40 -12.00 26.33
CA LEU A 174 -3.07 -10.57 26.34
C LEU A 174 -2.29 -10.18 25.07
N LEU A 175 -1.26 -10.96 24.72
CA LEU A 175 -0.51 -10.73 23.48
C LEU A 175 -1.41 -10.80 22.25
N SER A 176 -2.36 -11.75 22.22
CA SER A 176 -3.32 -11.87 21.11
C SER A 176 -4.26 -10.68 20.98
N VAL A 177 -4.68 -10.09 22.11
CA VAL A 177 -5.48 -8.86 22.11
C VAL A 177 -4.66 -7.69 21.53
N LEU A 178 -3.40 -7.55 21.94
CA LEU A 178 -2.51 -6.50 21.45
C LEU A 178 -2.15 -6.69 19.96
N ALA A 179 -1.96 -7.93 19.54
CA ALA A 179 -1.78 -8.27 18.13
C ALA A 179 -3.02 -7.91 17.27
N ASN A 180 -4.24 -8.07 17.82
CA ASN A 180 -5.45 -7.63 17.15
C ASN A 180 -5.55 -6.10 17.05
N PHE A 181 -5.07 -5.34 18.04
CA PHE A 181 -4.98 -3.88 17.91
C PHE A 181 -4.01 -3.47 16.80
N ALA A 182 -2.87 -4.16 16.65
CA ALA A 182 -1.96 -3.91 15.53
C ALA A 182 -2.63 -4.21 14.17
N ALA A 183 -3.42 -5.28 14.09
CA ALA A 183 -4.21 -5.58 12.89
C ALA A 183 -5.20 -4.46 12.54
N ILE A 184 -5.96 -3.98 13.54
CA ILE A 184 -6.92 -2.88 13.35
C ILE A 184 -6.21 -1.59 12.90
N ALA A 185 -5.05 -1.26 13.49
CA ALA A 185 -4.27 -0.08 13.10
C ALA A 185 -3.82 -0.18 11.62
N LEU A 186 -3.36 -1.37 11.19
CA LEU A 186 -2.98 -1.63 9.80
C LEU A 186 -4.17 -1.53 8.84
N GLU A 187 -5.31 -2.11 9.19
CA GLU A 187 -6.54 -2.04 8.39
C GLU A 187 -7.05 -0.61 8.25
N ASN A 188 -7.09 0.15 9.35
CA ASN A 188 -7.49 1.55 9.32
C ASN A 188 -6.58 2.38 8.42
N ALA A 189 -5.26 2.19 8.51
CA ALA A 189 -4.31 2.88 7.65
C ALA A 189 -4.50 2.53 6.17
N ALA A 190 -4.73 1.26 5.85
CA ALA A 190 -5.01 0.81 4.49
C ALA A 190 -6.32 1.39 3.94
N LEU A 191 -7.39 1.41 4.75
CA LEU A 191 -8.68 1.99 4.38
C LEU A 191 -8.59 3.50 4.12
N VAL A 192 -7.91 4.24 4.99
CA VAL A 192 -7.74 5.69 4.81
C VAL A 192 -6.88 5.97 3.58
N GLY A 193 -5.80 5.21 3.36
CA GLY A 193 -4.99 5.34 2.15
C GLY A 193 -5.81 5.08 0.86
N HIS A 194 -6.71 4.09 0.90
CA HIS A 194 -7.61 3.81 -0.22
C HIS A 194 -8.64 4.93 -0.44
N LEU A 195 -9.22 5.47 0.65
CA LEU A 195 -10.15 6.59 0.58
C LEU A 195 -9.49 7.87 0.05
N ASP A 196 -8.27 8.17 0.50
CA ASP A 196 -7.50 9.32 0.01
C ASP A 196 -7.20 9.19 -1.49
N LYS A 197 -6.79 8.00 -1.94
CA LYS A 197 -6.58 7.70 -3.37
C LYS A 197 -7.87 7.92 -4.18
N LYS A 198 -9.01 7.43 -3.68
CA LYS A 198 -10.32 7.65 -4.34
C LYS A 198 -10.72 9.13 -4.36
N ALA A 199 -10.53 9.85 -3.25
CA ALA A 199 -10.83 11.28 -3.18
C ALA A 199 -10.02 12.08 -4.20
N ARG A 200 -8.71 11.81 -4.32
CA ARG A 200 -7.85 12.46 -5.32
C ARG A 200 -8.33 12.17 -6.75
N LYS A 201 -8.71 10.90 -7.06
CA LYS A 201 -9.26 10.53 -8.37
C LYS A 201 -10.53 11.33 -8.68
N LEU A 202 -11.47 11.41 -7.74
CA LEU A 202 -12.71 12.16 -7.92
C LEU A 202 -12.48 13.67 -8.08
N THR A 203 -11.57 14.24 -7.30
CA THR A 203 -11.18 15.66 -7.41
C THR A 203 -10.65 15.97 -8.80
N ALA A 204 -9.79 15.13 -9.36
CA ALA A 204 -9.24 15.33 -10.69
C ALA A 204 -10.31 15.26 -11.79
N ILE A 205 -11.22 14.29 -11.72
CA ILE A 205 -12.35 14.20 -12.65
C ILE A 205 -13.21 15.46 -12.55
N PHE A 206 -13.47 15.96 -11.35
CA PHE A 206 -14.23 17.19 -11.13
C PHE A 206 -13.53 18.42 -11.69
N GLU A 207 -12.21 18.59 -11.46
CA GLU A 207 -11.42 19.69 -12.01
C GLU A 207 -11.43 19.69 -13.54
N ILE A 208 -11.27 18.53 -14.18
CA ILE A 208 -11.35 18.39 -15.63
C ILE A 208 -12.76 18.74 -16.12
N SER A 209 -13.80 18.24 -15.46
CA SER A 209 -15.19 18.57 -15.82
C SER A 209 -15.52 20.05 -15.66
N LYS A 210 -14.97 20.70 -14.63
CA LYS A 210 -15.09 22.14 -14.44
C LYS A 210 -14.37 22.92 -15.54
N ALA A 211 -13.14 22.54 -15.84
CA ALA A 211 -12.36 23.16 -16.91
C ALA A 211 -13.03 23.02 -18.29
N LEU A 212 -13.72 21.90 -18.56
CA LEU A 212 -14.52 21.72 -19.77
C LEU A 212 -15.62 22.75 -19.93
N ASN A 213 -16.20 23.22 -18.84
CA ASN A 213 -17.30 24.20 -18.85
C ASN A 213 -16.79 25.67 -18.89
N GLU A 214 -15.59 25.93 -18.40
CA GLU A 214 -15.04 27.27 -18.21
C GLU A 214 -14.00 27.68 -19.27
N GLN A 215 -13.34 26.71 -19.91
CA GLN A 215 -12.24 26.95 -20.86
C GLN A 215 -12.72 26.82 -22.29
N SER A 216 -12.47 27.85 -23.07
CA SER A 216 -12.68 27.84 -24.53
C SER A 216 -11.44 27.39 -25.31
N ASP A 217 -10.26 27.36 -24.68
CA ASP A 217 -9.00 26.96 -25.32
C ASP A 217 -8.69 25.45 -25.03
N PRO A 218 -8.76 24.59 -26.05
CA PRO A 218 -8.48 23.17 -25.91
C PRO A 218 -7.03 22.87 -25.46
N ALA A 219 -6.06 23.72 -25.83
CA ALA A 219 -4.67 23.49 -25.50
C ALA A 219 -4.43 23.54 -23.97
N VAL A 220 -5.10 24.47 -23.28
CA VAL A 220 -5.06 24.60 -21.82
C VAL A 220 -5.66 23.36 -21.16
N LEU A 221 -6.77 22.85 -21.71
CA LEU A 221 -7.41 21.66 -21.18
C LEU A 221 -6.57 20.39 -21.40
N PHE A 222 -5.95 20.24 -22.57
CA PHE A 222 -5.07 19.09 -22.84
C PHE A 222 -3.85 19.09 -21.91
N GLN A 223 -3.28 20.28 -21.65
CA GLN A 223 -2.20 20.38 -20.68
C GLN A 223 -2.65 20.00 -19.27
N LEU A 224 -3.83 20.46 -18.83
CA LEU A 224 -4.41 20.07 -17.53
C LEU A 224 -4.63 18.55 -17.44
N ILE A 225 -5.17 17.93 -18.49
CA ILE A 225 -5.42 16.48 -18.55
C ILE A 225 -4.11 15.70 -18.41
N VAL A 226 -3.08 16.04 -19.21
CA VAL A 226 -1.82 15.29 -19.15
C VAL A 226 -1.09 15.51 -17.82
N ASP A 227 -1.16 16.72 -17.25
CA ASP A 227 -0.56 17.03 -15.95
C ASP A 227 -1.21 16.22 -14.84
N ARG A 228 -2.54 16.19 -14.77
CA ARG A 228 -3.28 15.43 -13.76
C ARG A 228 -3.15 13.93 -13.94
N ALA A 229 -3.20 13.43 -15.18
CA ALA A 229 -3.01 12.02 -15.46
C ALA A 229 -1.62 11.53 -15.01
N THR A 230 -0.57 12.27 -15.38
CA THR A 230 0.81 11.95 -15.02
C THR A 230 1.01 11.95 -13.50
N GLU A 231 0.48 12.96 -12.81
CA GLU A 231 0.59 13.12 -11.36
C GLU A 231 -0.14 12.00 -10.59
N LEU A 232 -1.40 11.75 -10.92
CA LEU A 232 -2.25 10.80 -10.19
C LEU A 232 -1.84 9.34 -10.38
N MET A 233 -1.37 9.00 -11.57
CA MET A 233 -0.98 7.65 -11.93
C MET A 233 0.53 7.39 -11.72
N GLY A 234 1.26 8.42 -11.23
CA GLY A 234 2.70 8.31 -10.98
C GLY A 234 3.50 7.97 -12.23
N ALA A 235 3.05 8.46 -13.39
CA ALA A 235 3.73 8.27 -14.66
C ALA A 235 5.04 9.06 -14.72
N SER A 236 6.02 8.56 -15.45
CA SER A 236 7.30 9.25 -15.67
C SER A 236 7.19 10.34 -16.74
N SER A 237 6.34 10.11 -17.73
CA SER A 237 5.98 11.08 -18.78
C SER A 237 4.59 10.80 -19.32
N GLY A 238 4.02 11.76 -20.04
CA GLY A 238 2.72 11.63 -20.67
C GLY A 238 2.51 12.60 -21.80
N SER A 239 1.55 12.31 -22.67
CA SER A 239 1.18 13.15 -23.79
C SER A 239 -0.28 13.02 -24.15
N VAL A 240 -0.86 14.12 -24.61
CA VAL A 240 -2.10 14.15 -25.39
C VAL A 240 -1.71 14.31 -26.85
N ILE A 241 -2.10 13.34 -27.65
CA ILE A 241 -1.74 13.21 -29.06
C ILE A 241 -3.01 13.41 -29.87
N ARG A 242 -2.97 14.35 -30.83
CA ARG A 242 -4.08 14.63 -31.72
C ARG A 242 -3.84 13.97 -33.06
N MET A 243 -4.92 13.54 -33.71
CA MET A 243 -4.91 13.03 -35.09
C MET A 243 -5.32 14.14 -36.05
N ASP A 244 -4.53 14.34 -37.08
CA ASP A 244 -4.91 15.19 -38.24
C ASP A 244 -5.88 14.37 -39.13
N PRO A 245 -7.12 14.82 -39.29
CA PRO A 245 -8.12 14.05 -40.06
C PRO A 245 -7.77 13.90 -41.56
N GLY A 246 -7.00 14.85 -42.12
CA GLY A 246 -6.65 14.85 -43.53
C GLY A 246 -5.52 13.90 -43.89
N SER A 247 -4.51 13.82 -43.04
CA SER A 247 -3.30 13.00 -43.28
C SER A 247 -3.26 11.70 -42.48
N GLY A 248 -4.09 11.55 -41.42
CA GLY A 248 -4.00 10.44 -40.47
C GLY A 248 -2.72 10.47 -39.63
N THR A 249 -2.07 11.62 -39.55
CA THR A 249 -0.84 11.80 -38.78
C THR A 249 -1.15 12.14 -37.33
N LEU A 250 -0.47 11.47 -36.41
CA LEU A 250 -0.53 11.71 -34.97
C LEU A 250 0.59 12.64 -34.55
N PHE A 251 0.30 13.69 -33.77
CA PHE A 251 1.27 14.63 -33.24
C PHE A 251 0.93 15.06 -31.82
N ILE A 252 1.97 15.37 -31.03
CA ILE A 252 1.81 15.73 -29.61
C ILE A 252 1.25 17.15 -29.52
N GLU A 253 0.07 17.31 -28.93
CA GLU A 253 -0.56 18.60 -28.62
C GLU A 253 -0.09 19.14 -27.26
N ALA A 254 -0.16 18.29 -26.21
CA ALA A 254 0.30 18.60 -24.86
C ALA A 254 1.18 17.47 -24.34
N GLU A 255 2.15 17.82 -23.47
CA GLU A 255 3.08 16.84 -22.91
C GLU A 255 3.48 17.19 -21.48
N ARG A 256 3.95 16.17 -20.74
CA ARG A 256 4.63 16.32 -19.47
C ARG A 256 5.77 15.30 -19.38
N GLY A 257 7.00 15.80 -19.15
CA GLY A 257 8.19 14.93 -18.96
C GLY A 257 8.86 14.42 -20.22
N LEU A 258 8.37 14.75 -21.41
CA LEU A 258 8.99 14.38 -22.70
C LEU A 258 9.97 15.42 -23.22
N GLY A 259 9.68 16.68 -22.96
CA GLY A 259 10.46 17.82 -23.44
C GLY A 259 10.09 18.31 -24.84
N PRO A 260 10.43 19.58 -25.14
CA PRO A 260 9.98 20.24 -26.35
C PRO A 260 10.56 19.63 -27.64
N GLU A 261 11.73 19.03 -27.59
CA GLU A 261 12.36 18.38 -28.75
C GLU A 261 11.54 17.17 -29.21
N VAL A 262 11.10 16.31 -28.26
CA VAL A 262 10.25 15.15 -28.56
C VAL A 262 8.88 15.60 -29.05
N LYS A 263 8.27 16.60 -28.40
CA LYS A 263 6.98 17.15 -28.80
C LYS A 263 6.98 17.62 -30.26
N ASN A 264 8.02 18.32 -30.67
CA ASN A 264 8.13 18.90 -32.01
C ASN A 264 8.50 17.87 -33.08
N ALA A 265 9.31 16.88 -32.74
CA ALA A 265 9.82 15.88 -33.69
C ALA A 265 8.87 14.70 -33.90
N MET A 266 8.07 14.33 -32.88
CA MET A 266 7.26 13.12 -32.92
C MET A 266 6.11 13.25 -33.92
N ARG A 267 6.09 12.35 -34.89
CA ARG A 267 5.02 12.15 -35.88
C ARG A 267 4.85 10.66 -36.07
N LEU A 268 3.69 10.13 -35.77
CA LEU A 268 3.34 8.72 -35.95
C LEU A 268 2.19 8.59 -36.93
N ARG A 269 2.06 7.43 -37.58
CA ARG A 269 0.90 7.09 -38.38
C ARG A 269 -0.11 6.28 -37.57
N VAL A 270 -1.37 6.35 -37.94
CA VAL A 270 -2.38 5.44 -37.41
C VAL A 270 -1.96 3.99 -37.65
N GLY A 271 -1.91 3.18 -36.60
CA GLY A 271 -1.42 1.81 -36.60
C GLY A 271 0.04 1.64 -36.25
N GLU A 272 0.83 2.71 -36.13
CA GLU A 272 2.25 2.70 -35.79
C GLU A 272 2.47 2.85 -34.29
N GLY A 273 3.15 1.89 -33.68
CA GLY A 273 3.41 1.87 -32.24
C GLY A 273 2.16 1.55 -31.42
N ILE A 274 2.30 1.61 -30.09
CA ILE A 274 1.20 1.43 -29.14
C ILE A 274 0.16 2.52 -29.33
N THR A 275 0.57 3.76 -29.37
CA THR A 275 -0.29 4.94 -29.57
C THR A 275 -1.05 4.88 -30.90
N GLY A 276 -0.36 4.53 -32.01
CA GLY A 276 -1.00 4.40 -33.32
C GLY A 276 -1.95 3.20 -33.40
N TRP A 277 -1.67 2.12 -32.68
CA TRP A 277 -2.59 1.00 -32.53
C TRP A 277 -3.90 1.42 -31.84
N VAL A 278 -3.79 2.14 -30.70
CA VAL A 278 -4.95 2.69 -29.99
C VAL A 278 -5.75 3.65 -30.86
N ALA A 279 -5.06 4.48 -31.67
CA ALA A 279 -5.74 5.36 -32.62
C ALA A 279 -6.52 4.61 -33.68
N ARG A 280 -6.04 3.45 -34.15
CA ARG A 280 -6.67 2.61 -35.17
C ARG A 280 -7.84 1.81 -34.62
N GLU A 281 -7.63 1.11 -33.47
CA GLU A 281 -8.64 0.21 -32.92
C GLU A 281 -9.72 0.95 -32.10
N GLY A 282 -9.38 2.12 -31.57
CA GLY A 282 -10.27 2.88 -30.68
C GLY A 282 -10.50 2.23 -29.33
N GLU A 283 -9.57 1.33 -28.90
CA GLU A 283 -9.64 0.59 -27.65
C GLU A 283 -8.47 0.97 -26.72
N PRO A 284 -8.71 1.06 -25.39
CA PRO A 284 -7.66 1.27 -24.41
C PRO A 284 -6.64 0.14 -24.39
N LEU A 285 -5.39 0.45 -24.08
CA LEU A 285 -4.31 -0.54 -24.01
C LEU A 285 -3.40 -0.29 -22.82
N LEU A 286 -3.19 -1.33 -22.01
CA LEU A 286 -2.20 -1.40 -20.93
C LEU A 286 -1.09 -2.37 -21.33
N VAL A 287 0.17 -1.88 -21.36
CA VAL A 287 1.35 -2.67 -21.68
C VAL A 287 2.28 -2.72 -20.48
N PRO A 288 2.24 -3.80 -19.68
CA PRO A 288 3.04 -3.90 -18.45
C PRO A 288 4.55 -3.98 -18.67
N ASP A 289 5.01 -4.50 -19.83
CA ASP A 289 6.42 -4.55 -20.21
C ASP A 289 6.54 -4.31 -21.71
N VAL A 290 6.91 -3.08 -22.09
CA VAL A 290 7.00 -2.65 -23.50
C VAL A 290 8.01 -3.49 -24.32
N ARG A 291 9.02 -4.06 -23.68
CA ARG A 291 10.05 -4.89 -24.36
C ARG A 291 9.50 -6.20 -24.89
N LYS A 292 8.33 -6.61 -24.39
CA LYS A 292 7.62 -7.86 -24.78
C LYS A 292 6.48 -7.60 -25.76
N ASP A 293 6.12 -6.35 -26.00
CA ASP A 293 5.05 -6.01 -26.92
C ASP A 293 5.61 -5.69 -28.32
N PRO A 294 5.25 -6.47 -29.35
CA PRO A 294 5.78 -6.29 -30.70
C PRO A 294 5.33 -4.98 -31.35
N ARG A 295 4.35 -4.29 -30.81
CA ARG A 295 3.86 -3.00 -31.32
C ARG A 295 4.75 -1.83 -30.83
N TYR A 296 5.53 -2.03 -29.76
CA TYR A 296 6.28 -0.93 -29.15
C TYR A 296 7.34 -0.36 -30.12
N VAL A 297 7.29 0.94 -30.33
CA VAL A 297 8.30 1.71 -31.05
C VAL A 297 9.13 2.48 -30.03
N GLN A 298 10.40 2.12 -29.89
CA GLN A 298 11.27 2.68 -28.87
C GLN A 298 11.64 4.14 -29.18
N ALA A 299 10.95 5.09 -28.53
CA ALA A 299 11.30 6.50 -28.57
C ALA A 299 12.22 6.89 -27.40
N ASN A 300 12.04 6.29 -26.23
CA ASN A 300 12.85 6.52 -25.05
C ASN A 300 13.24 5.17 -24.41
N PRO A 301 14.55 4.84 -24.32
CA PRO A 301 15.01 3.56 -23.76
C PRO A 301 14.72 3.37 -22.25
N ALA A 302 14.37 4.42 -21.52
CA ALA A 302 14.01 4.35 -20.11
C ALA A 302 12.60 3.83 -19.87
N VAL A 303 11.72 3.85 -20.88
CA VAL A 303 10.33 3.41 -20.77
C VAL A 303 10.28 1.89 -20.63
N MET A 304 9.59 1.41 -19.60
CA MET A 304 9.43 -0.02 -19.30
C MET A 304 7.96 -0.47 -19.36
N SER A 305 7.00 0.41 -19.10
CA SER A 305 5.57 0.15 -19.28
C SER A 305 4.87 1.36 -19.88
N GLU A 306 3.81 1.13 -20.62
CA GLU A 306 3.05 2.15 -21.34
C GLU A 306 1.56 1.89 -21.20
N MET A 307 0.76 2.95 -21.13
CA MET A 307 -0.68 2.91 -21.09
C MET A 307 -1.25 3.98 -22.03
N ALA A 308 -2.13 3.59 -22.93
CA ALA A 308 -2.71 4.51 -23.90
C ALA A 308 -4.23 4.33 -24.01
N VAL A 309 -4.96 5.43 -24.14
CA VAL A 309 -6.41 5.42 -24.30
C VAL A 309 -6.85 6.32 -25.47
N PRO A 310 -7.90 5.96 -26.21
CA PRO A 310 -8.40 6.79 -27.31
C PRO A 310 -9.15 8.00 -26.75
N VAL A 311 -8.98 9.14 -27.42
CA VAL A 311 -9.85 10.32 -27.30
C VAL A 311 -10.87 10.20 -28.43
N LYS A 312 -12.06 9.67 -28.13
CA LYS A 312 -13.05 9.36 -29.14
C LYS A 312 -14.43 9.96 -28.86
N TRP A 313 -15.11 10.38 -29.93
CA TRP A 313 -16.49 10.83 -29.91
C TRP A 313 -17.35 9.89 -30.77
N GLY A 314 -18.26 9.13 -30.13
CA GLY A 314 -18.95 8.02 -30.78
C GLY A 314 -17.97 6.97 -31.29
N SER A 315 -17.94 6.73 -32.59
CA SER A 315 -16.99 5.80 -33.25
C SER A 315 -15.71 6.49 -33.78
N GLU A 316 -15.64 7.80 -33.76
CA GLU A 316 -14.53 8.57 -34.33
C GLU A 316 -13.43 8.79 -33.27
N VAL A 317 -12.19 8.35 -33.57
CA VAL A 317 -11.01 8.61 -32.75
C VAL A 317 -10.37 9.90 -33.23
N MET A 318 -10.31 10.92 -32.34
CA MET A 318 -9.73 12.23 -32.59
C MET A 318 -8.28 12.35 -32.10
N GLY A 319 -7.85 11.42 -31.25
CA GLY A 319 -6.52 11.43 -30.66
C GLY A 319 -6.32 10.31 -29.65
N VAL A 320 -5.21 10.35 -28.92
CA VAL A 320 -4.82 9.37 -27.91
C VAL A 320 -4.19 10.10 -26.72
N ILE A 321 -4.46 9.66 -25.51
CA ILE A 321 -3.68 10.01 -24.33
C ILE A 321 -2.74 8.86 -24.05
N ASN A 322 -1.44 9.15 -23.93
CA ASN A 322 -0.39 8.19 -23.63
C ASN A 322 0.34 8.54 -22.33
N LEU A 323 0.60 7.53 -21.50
CA LEU A 323 1.43 7.63 -20.30
C LEU A 323 2.52 6.57 -20.30
N ASP A 324 3.74 6.96 -19.92
CA ASP A 324 4.90 6.10 -19.84
C ASP A 324 5.41 5.97 -18.41
N ASN A 325 5.94 4.80 -18.05
CA ASN A 325 6.60 4.58 -16.76
C ASN A 325 7.93 3.86 -16.93
N TYR A 326 8.94 4.26 -16.15
CA TYR A 326 10.30 3.67 -16.15
C TYR A 326 10.40 2.40 -15.29
N ARG A 327 9.27 1.85 -14.85
CA ARG A 327 9.17 0.58 -14.13
C ARG A 327 8.27 -0.39 -14.89
N VAL A 328 8.63 -1.67 -14.88
CA VAL A 328 7.76 -2.74 -15.36
C VAL A 328 6.54 -2.83 -14.45
N GLY A 329 5.35 -2.95 -15.06
CA GLY A 329 4.09 -2.97 -14.31
C GLY A 329 3.80 -1.67 -13.56
N GLY A 330 4.24 -0.52 -14.11
CA GLY A 330 4.08 0.79 -13.49
C GLY A 330 2.64 1.29 -13.41
N PHE A 331 1.71 0.64 -14.12
CA PHE A 331 0.28 0.99 -14.17
C PHE A 331 -0.60 -0.22 -13.85
N SER A 332 -1.80 0.04 -13.33
CA SER A 332 -2.85 -0.93 -13.02
C SER A 332 -4.07 -0.79 -13.94
N GLU A 333 -4.97 -1.78 -13.95
CA GLU A 333 -6.26 -1.68 -14.65
C GLU A 333 -7.12 -0.51 -14.13
N GLU A 334 -7.05 -0.20 -12.82
CA GLU A 334 -7.72 0.98 -12.26
C GLU A 334 -7.19 2.31 -12.84
N ASP A 335 -5.88 2.36 -13.15
CA ASP A 335 -5.29 3.53 -13.80
C ASP A 335 -5.76 3.64 -15.25
N LEU A 336 -5.90 2.51 -15.96
CA LEU A 336 -6.46 2.47 -17.31
C LEU A 336 -7.91 2.96 -17.36
N GLU A 337 -8.75 2.55 -16.39
CA GLU A 337 -10.13 3.03 -16.27
C GLU A 337 -10.18 4.54 -16.04
N LEU A 338 -9.33 5.06 -15.14
CA LEU A 338 -9.26 6.49 -14.86
C LEU A 338 -8.76 7.29 -16.08
N LEU A 339 -7.72 6.80 -16.76
CA LEU A 339 -7.22 7.44 -17.98
C LEU A 339 -8.28 7.44 -19.09
N THR A 340 -9.08 6.36 -19.19
CA THR A 340 -10.21 6.30 -20.13
C THR A 340 -11.25 7.38 -19.84
N ALA A 341 -11.55 7.65 -18.57
CA ALA A 341 -12.44 8.76 -18.20
C ALA A 341 -11.86 10.13 -18.62
N PHE A 342 -10.53 10.29 -18.52
CA PHE A 342 -9.85 11.50 -18.99
C PHE A 342 -9.91 11.61 -20.52
N GLY A 343 -9.75 10.49 -21.25
CA GLY A 343 -9.92 10.43 -22.70
C GLY A 343 -11.31 10.88 -23.15
N ASN A 344 -12.35 10.44 -22.45
CA ASN A 344 -13.74 10.84 -22.72
C ASN A 344 -13.95 12.35 -22.46
N ALA A 345 -13.35 12.89 -21.39
CA ALA A 345 -13.40 14.33 -21.11
C ALA A 345 -12.67 15.14 -22.19
N ALA A 346 -11.49 14.69 -22.64
CA ALA A 346 -10.75 15.32 -23.73
C ALA A 346 -11.54 15.35 -25.05
N ALA A 347 -12.29 14.29 -25.35
CA ALA A 347 -13.13 14.21 -26.53
C ALA A 347 -14.25 15.27 -26.54
N VAL A 348 -14.88 15.50 -25.40
CA VAL A 348 -15.91 16.57 -25.26
C VAL A 348 -15.28 17.94 -25.52
N ALA A 349 -14.08 18.19 -25.02
CA ALA A 349 -13.35 19.43 -25.22
C ALA A 349 -13.02 19.70 -26.70
N LEU A 350 -12.46 18.69 -27.35
CA LEU A 350 -12.13 18.76 -28.77
C LEU A 350 -13.37 19.10 -29.64
N ARG A 351 -14.47 18.44 -29.36
CA ARG A 351 -15.72 18.70 -30.09
C ARG A 351 -16.23 20.10 -29.89
N ASN A 352 -16.21 20.61 -28.65
CA ASN A 352 -16.68 21.96 -28.37
C ASN A 352 -15.83 22.99 -29.09
N ALA A 353 -14.51 22.79 -29.18
CA ALA A 353 -13.60 23.66 -29.93
C ALA A 353 -13.84 23.64 -31.44
N HIS A 354 -14.07 22.47 -32.04
CA HIS A 354 -14.40 22.37 -33.47
C HIS A 354 -15.73 23.05 -33.77
N ALA A 355 -16.75 22.94 -32.88
CA ALA A 355 -18.04 23.60 -33.09
C ALA A 355 -17.95 25.15 -33.09
N ILE A 356 -16.99 25.69 -32.32
CA ILE A 356 -16.72 27.15 -32.29
C ILE A 356 -16.02 27.60 -33.58
N ASP A 357 -15.04 26.82 -34.08
CA ASP A 357 -14.30 27.11 -35.30
C ASP A 357 -15.20 27.08 -36.55
N ASP A 358 -16.08 26.06 -36.63
CA ASP A 358 -17.06 25.96 -37.71
C ASP A 358 -18.16 27.02 -37.62
N GLY A 359 -18.53 27.49 -36.41
CA GLY A 359 -19.49 28.58 -36.19
C GLY A 359 -18.96 29.98 -36.56
N THR A 360 -17.64 30.16 -36.52
CA THR A 360 -16.96 31.42 -36.87
C THR A 360 -16.63 31.52 -38.35
N ARG A 361 -16.70 30.43 -39.12
CA ARG A 361 -16.52 30.36 -40.58
C ARG A 361 -17.84 30.40 -41.38
N LYS A 362 -18.86 31.15 -40.96
CA LYS A 362 -19.98 31.48 -41.87
C LYS A 362 -19.51 32.50 -42.87
N PRO A 363 -19.60 32.21 -44.19
CA PRO A 363 -19.21 33.16 -45.23
C PRO A 363 -20.16 34.36 -45.22
N GLY A 364 -19.58 35.56 -45.18
CA GLY A 364 -20.27 36.82 -45.53
C GLY A 364 -20.50 36.90 -47.02
#